data_22c25cf468ce393469ccf9c7482e3af6
#
_entry.id   22c25cf468ce393469ccf9c7482e3af6
#
_cell.length_a   1.000
_cell.length_b   1.000
_cell.length_c   1.000
_cell.angle_alpha   90.00
_cell.angle_beta   90.00
_cell.angle_gamma   90.00
#
_symmetry.space_group_name_H-M   'P 1'
#
loop_
_entity.id
_entity.type
_entity.pdbx_description
1 polymer ?
#
loop_
_entity_poly.entity_id
_entity_poly.type
_entity_poly.pdbx_seq_one_letter_code
_entity_poly.pdbx_strand_id
1 'polypeptide(L)'
;MDIQLKKKPWFVRHKYYVSGGIVFLSLAAYTVALLFSPEKQRVSADTLGLAEAVQADFLEYVEQEGVVQPMLSLRVNSRISGYVERIVAEEGARVRQGDTLLVLSNPELLDEMEVQENALHKQLMSYREQEIEMEQKTLLLRKQVLQNRYELQRISDSYALSQEEFRMGIKSKAELEVARQEYEYKTRAAELEQESLQHDSAATIVRRSLIRNDREQEIRKFERVKAKQEWLVVRAPLTGQLSNLTVVPGQQVQAGGEIGEVKVLDRYKVRVTPGEYYIDRIVSGLPAKGTYKGKPYVMSVRRVVPEVKDRMFTVDLAFTGEVPPSLRLGQALRVQIELGNPERVLTIPRGDFYSVTGGQWIYKVVPGENRAVRTFIRLGRQNPKQYEVLEGLRPVSYTH
;
A
#
# COMPACT_ATOMS: atom_id res chain seq x y z
N MET A 1 -12.05 -68.00 -109.44
CA MET A 1 -12.11 -68.52 -108.06
C MET A 1 -11.49 -67.51 -107.16
N ASP A 2 -12.25 -66.65 -106.52
CA ASP A 2 -11.73 -65.68 -105.61
C ASP A 2 -11.80 -66.23 -104.14
N ILE A 3 -10.65 -66.35 -103.50
CA ILE A 3 -10.60 -66.77 -102.12
C ILE A 3 -10.59 -65.53 -101.24
N GLN A 4 -11.67 -65.28 -100.52
CA GLN A 4 -11.75 -64.19 -99.48
C GLN A 4 -10.97 -64.60 -98.27
N LEU A 5 -9.89 -63.88 -97.96
CA LEU A 5 -9.13 -63.97 -96.70
C LEU A 5 -9.87 -63.25 -95.59
N LYS A 6 -10.29 -63.94 -94.47
CA LYS A 6 -10.85 -63.40 -93.27
C LYS A 6 -9.84 -62.48 -92.57
N LYS A 7 -10.13 -61.18 -92.42
CA LYS A 7 -9.36 -60.22 -91.66
C LYS A 7 -9.41 -60.63 -90.19
N LYS A 8 -8.25 -60.80 -89.57
CA LYS A 8 -8.18 -61.03 -88.12
C LYS A 8 -8.62 -59.77 -87.34
N PRO A 9 -9.43 -59.95 -86.28
CA PRO A 9 -9.88 -58.83 -85.49
C PRO A 9 -8.74 -57.98 -84.90
N TRP A 10 -8.88 -56.63 -84.73
CA TRP A 10 -7.92 -55.70 -84.39
C TRP A 10 -7.19 -56.02 -83.03
N PHE A 11 -7.87 -56.61 -82.03
CA PHE A 11 -7.31 -57.12 -80.76
C PHE A 11 -6.20 -58.16 -80.92
N VAL A 12 -6.28 -59.02 -81.93
CA VAL A 12 -5.24 -60.05 -82.19
C VAL A 12 -4.00 -59.45 -82.87
N ARG A 13 -4.15 -58.38 -83.62
CA ARG A 13 -3.06 -57.68 -84.31
C ARG A 13 -2.26 -56.78 -83.35
N HIS A 14 -2.87 -56.28 -82.28
CA HIS A 14 -2.24 -55.44 -81.31
C HIS A 14 -2.19 -56.07 -79.89
N LYS A 15 -2.18 -57.39 -79.78
CA LYS A 15 -2.28 -58.10 -78.48
C LYS A 15 -1.25 -57.63 -77.45
N TYR A 16 -0.05 -57.27 -77.86
CA TYR A 16 1.03 -56.81 -76.96
C TYR A 16 0.74 -55.34 -76.45
N TYR A 17 0.11 -54.53 -77.28
CA TYR A 17 -0.29 -53.16 -76.80
C TYR A 17 -1.53 -53.22 -75.89
N VAL A 18 -2.47 -54.12 -76.16
CA VAL A 18 -3.62 -54.32 -75.30
C VAL A 18 -3.21 -54.95 -73.97
N SER A 19 -2.34 -55.98 -73.98
CA SER A 19 -1.82 -56.54 -72.74
C SER A 19 -0.95 -55.57 -71.93
N GLY A 20 -0.10 -54.76 -72.63
CA GLY A 20 0.68 -53.69 -71.96
C GLY A 20 -0.20 -52.59 -71.34
N GLY A 21 -1.28 -52.23 -72.03
CA GLY A 21 -2.26 -51.26 -71.50
C GLY A 21 -3.00 -51.81 -70.29
N ILE A 22 -3.38 -53.03 -70.24
CA ILE A 22 -4.04 -53.67 -69.08
C ILE A 22 -3.05 -53.80 -67.91
N VAL A 23 -1.82 -54.15 -68.16
CA VAL A 23 -0.78 -54.16 -67.08
C VAL A 23 -0.53 -52.76 -66.53
N PHE A 24 -0.45 -51.77 -67.42
CA PHE A 24 -0.27 -50.35 -66.99
C PHE A 24 -1.45 -49.87 -66.20
N LEU A 25 -2.70 -50.12 -66.64
CA LEU A 25 -3.88 -49.77 -65.90
C LEU A 25 -4.01 -50.50 -64.54
N SER A 26 -3.63 -51.77 -64.50
CA SER A 26 -3.63 -52.51 -63.21
C SER A 26 -2.54 -51.99 -62.24
N LEU A 27 -1.39 -51.61 -62.78
CA LEU A 27 -0.31 -50.99 -61.95
C LEU A 27 -0.70 -49.57 -61.48
N ALA A 28 -1.32 -48.79 -62.32
CA ALA A 28 -1.84 -47.49 -61.98
C ALA A 28 -2.97 -47.59 -60.92
N ALA A 29 -3.90 -48.51 -61.08
CA ALA A 29 -4.95 -48.80 -60.10
C ALA A 29 -4.35 -49.30 -58.76
N TYR A 30 -3.31 -50.13 -58.79
CA TYR A 30 -2.60 -50.59 -57.60
C TYR A 30 -1.87 -49.45 -56.92
N THR A 31 -1.17 -48.57 -57.65
CA THR A 31 -0.50 -47.38 -57.04
C THR A 31 -1.49 -46.41 -56.45
N VAL A 32 -2.63 -46.15 -57.10
CA VAL A 32 -3.72 -45.33 -56.54
C VAL A 32 -4.29 -46.00 -55.29
N ALA A 33 -4.55 -47.31 -55.30
CA ALA A 33 -5.01 -48.02 -54.11
C ALA A 33 -4.01 -48.01 -52.96
N LEU A 34 -2.69 -48.02 -53.26
CA LEU A 34 -1.64 -47.84 -52.23
C LEU A 34 -1.60 -46.43 -51.68
N LEU A 35 -1.74 -45.40 -52.52
CA LEU A 35 -1.76 -44.01 -52.13
C LEU A 35 -2.96 -43.64 -51.23
N PHE A 36 -4.11 -44.30 -51.48
CA PHE A 36 -5.33 -44.11 -50.71
C PHE A 36 -5.53 -45.13 -49.59
N SER A 37 -4.58 -46.06 -49.38
CA SER A 37 -4.66 -46.98 -48.25
C SER A 37 -4.44 -46.22 -46.95
N PRO A 38 -5.31 -46.30 -45.95
CA PRO A 38 -5.05 -45.71 -44.64
C PRO A 38 -3.81 -46.34 -44.02
N GLU A 39 -2.88 -45.48 -43.66
CA GLU A 39 -1.62 -45.88 -42.99
C GLU A 39 -1.95 -46.59 -41.66
N LYS A 40 -1.72 -47.87 -41.61
CA LYS A 40 -1.96 -48.72 -40.44
C LYS A 40 -0.66 -48.87 -39.67
N GLN A 41 -0.57 -48.16 -38.56
CA GLN A 41 0.56 -48.30 -37.64
C GLN A 41 0.25 -49.37 -36.59
N ARG A 42 1.12 -50.37 -36.47
CA ARG A 42 0.99 -51.42 -35.43
C ARG A 42 1.69 -50.91 -34.18
N VAL A 43 0.94 -50.76 -33.09
CA VAL A 43 1.47 -50.36 -31.80
C VAL A 43 1.22 -51.46 -30.79
N SER A 44 2.18 -51.74 -29.93
CA SER A 44 2.05 -52.77 -28.87
C SER A 44 1.10 -52.24 -27.78
N ALA A 45 0.15 -53.04 -27.36
CA ALA A 45 -0.86 -52.65 -26.34
C ALA A 45 -0.24 -52.26 -25.02
N ASP A 46 0.92 -52.79 -24.67
CA ASP A 46 1.63 -52.52 -23.40
C ASP A 46 2.22 -51.11 -23.31
N THR A 47 2.35 -50.41 -24.45
CA THR A 47 2.87 -49.03 -24.49
C THR A 47 1.76 -47.98 -24.57
N LEU A 48 0.49 -48.40 -24.59
CA LEU A 48 -0.66 -47.52 -24.76
C LEU A 48 -1.25 -47.10 -23.39
N GLY A 49 -1.29 -45.84 -23.10
CA GLY A 49 -2.01 -45.29 -21.97
C GLY A 49 -3.50 -45.13 -22.31
N LEU A 50 -4.33 -46.10 -22.00
CA LEU A 50 -5.77 -46.04 -22.23
C LEU A 50 -6.46 -45.14 -21.19
N ALA A 51 -7.29 -44.23 -21.65
CA ALA A 51 -8.09 -43.35 -20.79
C ALA A 51 -9.55 -43.39 -21.26
N GLU A 52 -10.45 -43.21 -20.31
CA GLU A 52 -11.88 -43.19 -20.58
C GLU A 52 -12.41 -41.73 -20.52
N ALA A 53 -13.24 -41.37 -21.51
CA ALA A 53 -13.97 -40.14 -21.49
C ALA A 53 -15.23 -40.29 -20.61
N VAL A 54 -15.24 -39.63 -19.45
CA VAL A 54 -16.32 -39.76 -18.47
C VAL A 54 -17.00 -38.42 -18.20
N GLN A 55 -18.30 -38.47 -17.92
CA GLN A 55 -18.99 -37.32 -17.36
C GLN A 55 -18.67 -37.22 -15.87
N ALA A 56 -17.93 -36.14 -15.52
CA ALA A 56 -17.52 -35.89 -14.16
C ALA A 56 -17.74 -34.41 -13.78
N ASP A 57 -17.77 -34.14 -12.50
CA ASP A 57 -17.78 -32.79 -11.99
C ASP A 57 -16.40 -32.16 -12.25
N PHE A 58 -16.37 -31.22 -13.18
CA PHE A 58 -15.17 -30.52 -13.58
C PHE A 58 -15.09 -29.19 -12.86
N LEU A 59 -14.04 -29.02 -12.08
CA LEU A 59 -13.68 -27.75 -11.46
C LEU A 59 -12.42 -27.22 -12.13
N GLU A 60 -12.53 -26.05 -12.71
CA GLU A 60 -11.36 -25.35 -13.22
C GLU A 60 -10.62 -24.67 -12.08
N TYR A 61 -9.36 -24.98 -11.92
CA TYR A 61 -8.51 -24.39 -10.91
C TYR A 61 -7.08 -24.21 -11.40
N VAL A 62 -6.39 -23.25 -10.78
CA VAL A 62 -4.96 -23.01 -10.97
C VAL A 62 -4.22 -23.49 -9.72
N GLU A 63 -3.24 -24.34 -9.91
CA GLU A 63 -2.36 -24.79 -8.83
C GLU A 63 -1.06 -23.99 -8.86
N GLN A 64 -0.72 -23.38 -7.73
CA GLN A 64 0.46 -22.55 -7.56
C GLN A 64 1.11 -22.81 -6.22
N GLU A 65 2.40 -22.60 -6.15
CA GLU A 65 3.13 -22.56 -4.90
C GLU A 65 3.05 -21.15 -4.32
N GLY A 66 2.53 -21.03 -3.11
CA GLY A 66 2.40 -19.76 -2.41
C GLY A 66 3.33 -19.69 -1.21
N VAL A 67 3.80 -18.49 -0.90
CA VAL A 67 4.69 -18.22 0.25
C VAL A 67 3.91 -17.52 1.35
N VAL A 68 4.01 -18.05 2.57
CA VAL A 68 3.39 -17.47 3.77
C VAL A 68 4.08 -16.15 4.12
N GLN A 69 3.30 -15.10 4.21
CA GLN A 69 3.74 -13.77 4.59
C GLN A 69 2.89 -13.23 5.75
N PRO A 70 3.40 -12.29 6.54
CA PRO A 70 2.59 -11.61 7.54
C PRO A 70 1.51 -10.77 6.83
N MET A 71 0.36 -10.61 7.47
CA MET A 71 -0.70 -9.76 6.92
C MET A 71 -0.24 -8.30 6.82
N LEU A 72 0.49 -7.83 7.81
CA LEU A 72 1.05 -6.49 7.92
C LEU A 72 2.47 -6.57 8.45
N SER A 73 3.35 -5.81 7.83
CA SER A 73 4.68 -5.53 8.32
C SER A 73 4.95 -4.03 8.20
N LEU A 74 5.60 -3.46 9.19
CA LEU A 74 6.01 -2.06 9.18
C LEU A 74 7.51 -1.96 9.40
N ARG A 75 8.16 -1.20 8.54
CA ARG A 75 9.56 -0.84 8.73
C ARG A 75 9.65 0.21 9.83
N VAL A 76 10.63 0.05 10.68
CA VAL A 76 10.99 0.99 11.73
C VAL A 76 12.21 1.76 11.27
N ASN A 77 12.01 3.05 11.03
CA ASN A 77 13.08 3.94 10.62
C ASN A 77 13.38 4.95 11.73
N SER A 78 14.63 5.37 11.85
CA SER A 78 15.00 6.47 12.74
C SER A 78 14.37 7.78 12.27
N ARG A 79 13.80 8.55 13.18
CA ARG A 79 13.28 9.90 12.88
C ARG A 79 14.37 10.97 12.93
N ILE A 80 15.48 10.67 13.60
CA ILE A 80 16.59 11.59 13.83
C ILE A 80 17.91 10.84 13.69
N SER A 81 18.98 11.54 13.35
CA SER A 81 20.32 10.98 13.32
C SER A 81 20.83 10.78 14.76
N GLY A 82 21.66 9.75 14.96
CA GLY A 82 22.28 9.48 16.25
C GLY A 82 23.08 8.20 16.24
N TYR A 83 23.73 7.90 17.33
CA TYR A 83 24.47 6.66 17.56
C TYR A 83 23.61 5.70 18.37
N VAL A 84 23.59 4.41 18.01
CA VAL A 84 22.89 3.39 18.78
C VAL A 84 23.58 3.23 20.13
N GLU A 85 22.97 3.73 21.19
CA GLU A 85 23.49 3.62 22.54
C GLU A 85 23.29 2.21 23.10
N ARG A 86 22.05 1.71 22.98
CA ARG A 86 21.69 0.35 23.40
C ARG A 86 20.48 -0.17 22.66
N ILE A 87 20.48 -1.47 22.41
CA ILE A 87 19.35 -2.21 21.89
C ILE A 87 18.60 -2.82 23.07
N VAL A 88 17.29 -2.58 23.16
CA VAL A 88 16.42 -3.06 24.24
C VAL A 88 15.68 -4.33 23.82
N ALA A 89 15.19 -4.37 22.57
CA ALA A 89 14.51 -5.52 22.02
C ALA A 89 15.42 -6.22 21.00
N GLU A 90 15.71 -7.49 21.21
CA GLU A 90 16.50 -8.31 20.30
C GLU A 90 15.67 -8.77 19.09
N GLU A 91 16.36 -9.17 18.02
CA GLU A 91 15.69 -9.78 16.86
C GLU A 91 14.93 -11.05 17.27
N GLY A 92 13.68 -11.17 16.80
CA GLY A 92 12.77 -12.26 17.18
C GLY A 92 11.91 -12.00 18.41
N ALA A 93 12.18 -10.94 19.17
CA ALA A 93 11.39 -10.58 20.35
C ALA A 93 9.95 -10.16 19.97
N ARG A 94 9.00 -10.52 20.82
CA ARG A 94 7.62 -9.99 20.74
C ARG A 94 7.55 -8.64 21.42
N VAL A 95 7.04 -7.65 20.71
CA VAL A 95 6.91 -6.27 21.17
C VAL A 95 5.47 -5.81 21.09
N ARG A 96 5.06 -4.95 22.00
CA ARG A 96 3.77 -4.25 21.97
C ARG A 96 3.96 -2.87 21.34
N GLN A 97 2.90 -2.33 20.82
CA GLN A 97 2.91 -0.95 20.33
C GLN A 97 3.37 0.00 21.45
N GLY A 98 4.37 0.84 21.14
CA GLY A 98 4.98 1.78 22.10
C GLY A 98 6.18 1.23 22.87
N ASP A 99 6.43 -0.07 22.85
CA ASP A 99 7.63 -0.65 23.50
C ASP A 99 8.90 -0.07 22.89
N THR A 100 9.91 0.16 23.75
CA THR A 100 11.21 0.66 23.31
C THR A 100 11.99 -0.46 22.62
N LEU A 101 12.42 -0.21 21.39
CA LEU A 101 13.24 -1.12 20.61
C LEU A 101 14.73 -0.87 20.85
N LEU A 102 15.13 0.40 20.75
CA LEU A 102 16.48 0.85 21.01
C LEU A 102 16.49 2.31 21.45
N VAL A 103 17.62 2.74 22.01
CA VAL A 103 17.89 4.13 22.39
C VAL A 103 19.05 4.64 21.55
N LEU A 104 18.87 5.83 20.99
CA LEU A 104 19.91 6.56 20.29
C LEU A 104 20.50 7.63 21.20
N SER A 105 21.78 7.91 21.05
CA SER A 105 22.46 9.06 21.60
C SER A 105 22.76 10.06 20.48
N ASN A 106 22.46 11.32 20.72
CA ASN A 106 22.80 12.42 19.80
C ASN A 106 23.30 13.61 20.60
N PRO A 107 24.65 13.74 20.80
CA PRO A 107 25.24 14.86 21.53
C PRO A 107 24.92 16.21 20.93
N GLU A 108 24.88 16.31 19.58
CA GLU A 108 24.58 17.56 18.88
C GLU A 108 23.16 18.07 19.20
N LEU A 109 22.17 17.17 19.33
CA LEU A 109 20.82 17.52 19.74
C LEU A 109 20.80 18.01 21.19
N LEU A 110 21.57 17.41 22.09
CA LEU A 110 21.65 17.84 23.49
C LEU A 110 22.27 19.24 23.58
N ASP A 111 23.34 19.50 22.84
CA ASP A 111 23.96 20.82 22.74
C ASP A 111 22.96 21.85 22.11
N GLU A 112 22.23 21.48 21.04
CA GLU A 112 21.18 22.33 20.46
C GLU A 112 20.10 22.68 21.49
N MET A 113 19.68 21.70 22.29
CA MET A 113 18.68 21.91 23.34
C MET A 113 19.18 22.88 24.41
N GLU A 114 20.41 22.71 24.91
CA GLU A 114 21.01 23.59 25.91
C GLU A 114 21.12 25.03 25.39
N VAL A 115 21.60 25.20 24.17
CA VAL A 115 21.68 26.52 23.52
C VAL A 115 20.30 27.18 23.40
N GLN A 116 19.28 26.42 22.98
CA GLN A 116 17.92 26.93 22.85
C GLN A 116 17.26 27.23 24.21
N GLU A 117 17.53 26.43 25.23
CA GLU A 117 17.06 26.67 26.60
C GLU A 117 17.65 27.98 27.16
N ASN A 118 18.97 28.18 27.02
CA ASN A 118 19.64 29.39 27.42
C ASN A 118 19.14 30.61 26.65
N ALA A 119 18.88 30.48 25.34
CA ALA A 119 18.30 31.55 24.52
C ALA A 119 16.87 31.91 24.97
N LEU A 120 16.04 30.90 25.24
CA LEU A 120 14.69 31.07 25.78
C LEU A 120 14.72 31.81 27.13
N HIS A 121 15.59 31.37 28.05
CA HIS A 121 15.73 31.98 29.37
C HIS A 121 16.11 33.47 29.26
N LYS A 122 17.09 33.79 28.43
CA LYS A 122 17.48 35.20 28.16
C LYS A 122 16.34 36.00 27.60
N GLN A 123 15.57 35.48 26.66
CA GLN A 123 14.44 36.17 26.05
C GLN A 123 13.29 36.40 27.04
N LEU A 124 13.01 35.39 27.90
CA LEU A 124 12.00 35.53 28.96
C LEU A 124 12.38 36.63 29.99
N MET A 125 13.66 36.74 30.34
CA MET A 125 14.16 37.83 31.21
C MET A 125 13.99 39.17 30.54
N SER A 126 14.32 39.34 29.26
CA SER A 126 14.09 40.56 28.51
C SER A 126 12.61 40.97 28.46
N TYR A 127 11.70 40.03 28.25
CA TYR A 127 10.26 40.32 28.30
C TYR A 127 9.82 40.77 29.71
N ARG A 128 10.36 40.14 30.73
CA ARG A 128 10.06 40.53 32.11
C ARG A 128 10.56 41.95 32.45
N GLU A 129 11.74 42.30 31.98
CA GLU A 129 12.30 43.65 32.11
C GLU A 129 11.41 44.69 31.42
N GLN A 130 10.95 44.42 30.18
CA GLN A 130 10.02 45.31 29.48
C GLN A 130 8.66 45.45 30.20
N GLU A 131 8.14 44.38 30.79
CA GLU A 131 6.93 44.43 31.60
C GLU A 131 7.09 45.33 32.81
N ILE A 132 8.23 45.23 33.52
CA ILE A 132 8.54 46.08 34.70
C ILE A 132 8.68 47.56 34.28
N GLU A 133 9.39 47.82 33.16
CA GLU A 133 9.54 49.19 32.65
C GLU A 133 8.19 49.83 32.30
N MET A 134 7.31 49.08 31.63
CA MET A 134 5.95 49.57 31.34
C MET A 134 5.14 49.85 32.60
N GLU A 135 5.24 48.98 33.60
CA GLU A 135 4.55 49.19 34.88
C GLU A 135 5.06 50.42 35.62
N GLN A 136 6.38 50.63 35.68
CA GLN A 136 7.00 51.81 36.27
C GLN A 136 6.53 53.11 35.57
N LYS A 137 6.52 53.09 34.21
CA LYS A 137 6.03 54.24 33.43
C LYS A 137 4.56 54.55 33.71
N THR A 138 3.70 53.52 33.74
CA THR A 138 2.27 53.69 34.03
C THR A 138 2.06 54.24 35.46
N LEU A 139 2.83 53.77 36.46
CA LEU A 139 2.77 54.27 37.83
C LEU A 139 3.21 55.75 37.91
N LEU A 140 4.28 56.14 37.18
CA LEU A 140 4.75 57.50 37.11
C LEU A 140 3.69 58.44 36.55
N LEU A 141 3.08 58.06 35.40
CA LEU A 141 1.99 58.84 34.78
C LEU A 141 0.77 58.96 35.69
N ARG A 142 0.37 57.91 36.39
CA ARG A 142 -0.73 57.94 37.36
C ARG A 142 -0.43 58.91 38.50
N LYS A 143 0.80 58.92 39.02
CA LYS A 143 1.24 59.89 40.06
C LYS A 143 1.16 61.26 39.55
N GLN A 144 1.57 61.56 38.33
CA GLN A 144 1.55 62.85 37.69
C GLN A 144 0.11 63.35 37.49
N VAL A 145 -0.80 62.55 36.99
CA VAL A 145 -2.24 62.82 36.85
C VAL A 145 -2.84 63.16 38.23
N LEU A 146 -2.50 62.39 39.28
CA LEU A 146 -2.99 62.70 40.66
C LEU A 146 -2.50 63.99 41.17
N GLN A 147 -1.23 64.38 40.99
CA GLN A 147 -0.65 65.66 41.39
C GLN A 147 -1.31 66.78 40.63
N ASN A 148 -1.48 66.72 39.33
CA ASN A 148 -2.14 67.73 38.51
C ASN A 148 -3.62 67.91 38.89
N ARG A 149 -4.34 66.83 39.20
CA ARG A 149 -5.72 66.92 39.71
C ARG A 149 -5.82 67.65 41.02
N TYR A 150 -4.90 67.38 41.94
CA TYR A 150 -4.84 68.09 43.22
C TYR A 150 -4.54 69.61 43.03
N GLU A 151 -3.59 69.90 42.15
CA GLU A 151 -3.25 71.33 41.84
C GLU A 151 -4.39 72.02 41.11
N LEU A 152 -5.10 71.41 40.18
CA LEU A 152 -6.28 71.94 39.51
C LEU A 152 -7.39 72.24 40.52
N GLN A 153 -7.64 71.38 41.48
CA GLN A 153 -8.63 71.62 42.53
C GLN A 153 -8.27 72.85 43.33
N ARG A 154 -7.00 72.99 43.74
CA ARG A 154 -6.55 74.20 44.48
C ARG A 154 -6.72 75.48 43.69
N ILE A 155 -6.40 75.45 42.39
CA ILE A 155 -6.57 76.62 41.50
C ILE A 155 -8.05 76.93 41.24
N SER A 156 -8.89 75.90 41.06
CA SER A 156 -10.32 76.03 40.96
C SER A 156 -10.93 76.70 42.16
N ASP A 157 -10.53 76.30 43.38
CA ASP A 157 -11.01 76.93 44.62
C ASP A 157 -10.55 78.40 44.74
N SER A 158 -9.28 78.65 44.33
CA SER A 158 -8.72 80.00 44.29
C SER A 158 -9.44 80.91 43.29
N TYR A 159 -9.77 80.36 42.09
CA TYR A 159 -10.54 81.12 41.08
C TYR A 159 -11.98 81.42 41.55
N ALA A 160 -12.67 80.46 42.18
CA ALA A 160 -13.97 80.62 42.78
C ALA A 160 -13.96 81.73 43.84
N LEU A 161 -12.96 81.76 44.73
CA LEU A 161 -12.77 82.82 45.69
C LEU A 161 -12.54 84.19 45.01
N SER A 162 -11.71 84.23 43.96
CA SER A 162 -11.44 85.44 43.18
C SER A 162 -12.69 86.02 42.50
N GLN A 163 -13.61 85.18 42.07
CA GLN A 163 -14.91 85.56 41.53
C GLN A 163 -15.78 86.19 42.59
N GLU A 164 -15.80 85.67 43.80
CA GLU A 164 -16.56 86.24 44.94
C GLU A 164 -16.00 87.57 45.39
N GLU A 165 -14.66 87.67 45.52
CA GLU A 165 -13.97 88.94 45.87
C GLU A 165 -14.19 90.01 44.83
N PHE A 166 -14.25 89.65 43.53
CA PHE A 166 -14.63 90.62 42.45
C PHE A 166 -16.08 91.08 42.59
N ARG A 167 -17.04 90.21 42.90
CA ARG A 167 -18.44 90.58 43.17
C ARG A 167 -18.57 91.54 44.33
N MET A 168 -17.74 91.34 45.36
CA MET A 168 -17.69 92.22 46.50
C MET A 168 -16.93 93.56 46.26
N GLY A 169 -16.37 93.77 45.06
CA GLY A 169 -15.58 94.95 44.71
C GLY A 169 -14.17 94.99 45.30
N ILE A 170 -13.65 93.89 45.86
CA ILE A 170 -12.38 93.81 46.49
C ILE A 170 -11.24 93.60 45.46
N LYS A 171 -11.49 92.84 44.38
CA LYS A 171 -10.55 92.59 43.28
C LYS A 171 -10.89 93.36 42.02
N SER A 172 -9.89 93.77 41.25
CA SER A 172 -10.06 94.40 39.92
C SER A 172 -10.39 93.34 38.84
N LYS A 173 -10.97 93.78 37.72
CA LYS A 173 -11.28 92.95 36.55
C LYS A 173 -10.01 92.30 35.98
N ALA A 174 -8.88 92.99 35.99
CA ALA A 174 -7.61 92.52 35.51
C ALA A 174 -7.10 91.32 36.36
N GLU A 175 -7.22 91.42 37.67
CA GLU A 175 -6.82 90.30 38.58
C GLU A 175 -7.73 89.10 38.44
N LEU A 176 -9.05 89.29 38.25
CA LEU A 176 -9.95 88.16 37.95
C LEU A 176 -9.62 87.52 36.61
N GLU A 177 -9.27 88.29 35.58
CA GLU A 177 -8.90 87.72 34.25
C GLU A 177 -7.62 86.94 34.34
N VAL A 178 -6.63 87.35 35.10
CA VAL A 178 -5.40 86.55 35.36
C VAL A 178 -5.75 85.21 36.04
N ALA A 179 -6.58 85.24 37.10
CA ALA A 179 -7.00 84.00 37.78
C ALA A 179 -7.80 83.08 36.88
N ARG A 180 -8.61 83.59 35.95
CA ARG A 180 -9.35 82.86 34.95
C ARG A 180 -8.41 82.16 33.96
N GLN A 181 -7.42 82.91 33.44
CA GLN A 181 -6.44 82.35 32.49
C GLN A 181 -5.61 81.24 33.12
N GLU A 182 -5.21 81.39 34.39
CA GLU A 182 -4.49 80.35 35.12
C GLU A 182 -5.35 79.14 35.31
N TYR A 183 -6.63 79.24 35.67
CA TYR A 183 -7.57 78.16 35.79
C TYR A 183 -7.81 77.48 34.47
N GLU A 184 -8.04 78.16 33.36
CA GLU A 184 -8.25 77.63 32.03
C GLU A 184 -7.00 76.87 31.52
N TYR A 185 -5.81 77.45 31.73
CA TYR A 185 -4.55 76.79 31.40
C TYR A 185 -4.38 75.52 32.14
N LYS A 186 -4.56 75.46 33.45
CA LYS A 186 -4.43 74.28 34.28
C LYS A 186 -5.48 73.23 33.98
N THR A 187 -6.69 73.64 33.64
CA THR A 187 -7.73 72.70 33.20
C THR A 187 -7.33 72.00 31.93
N ARG A 188 -6.87 72.73 30.93
CA ARG A 188 -6.38 72.11 29.68
C ARG A 188 -5.14 71.20 29.88
N ALA A 189 -4.24 71.63 30.73
CA ALA A 189 -3.06 70.86 31.09
C ALA A 189 -3.43 69.50 31.76
N ALA A 190 -4.40 69.53 32.68
CA ALA A 190 -4.91 68.35 33.36
C ALA A 190 -5.68 67.39 32.38
N GLU A 191 -6.45 67.93 31.42
CA GLU A 191 -7.13 67.15 30.38
C GLU A 191 -6.12 66.45 29.49
N LEU A 192 -5.08 67.13 28.98
CA LEU A 192 -4.03 66.55 28.16
C LEU A 192 -3.26 65.47 28.90
N GLU A 193 -2.97 65.64 30.18
CA GLU A 193 -2.29 64.63 31.02
C GLU A 193 -3.15 63.35 31.20
N GLN A 194 -4.46 63.56 31.41
CA GLN A 194 -5.42 62.48 31.50
C GLN A 194 -5.54 61.70 30.16
N GLU A 195 -5.60 62.44 29.05
CA GLU A 195 -5.59 61.84 27.71
C GLU A 195 -4.31 61.05 27.46
N SER A 196 -3.14 61.60 27.84
CA SER A 196 -1.83 60.94 27.75
C SER A 196 -1.84 59.64 28.55
N LEU A 197 -2.38 59.63 29.78
CA LEU A 197 -2.50 58.38 30.57
C LEU A 197 -3.44 57.37 29.93
N GLN A 198 -4.53 57.81 29.32
CA GLN A 198 -5.43 56.90 28.60
C GLN A 198 -4.74 56.26 27.39
N HIS A 199 -4.04 57.07 26.60
CA HIS A 199 -3.26 56.61 25.44
C HIS A 199 -2.16 55.62 25.87
N ASP A 200 -1.39 55.95 26.91
CA ASP A 200 -0.34 55.06 27.42
C ASP A 200 -0.92 53.75 27.96
N SER A 201 -2.07 53.83 28.66
CA SER A 201 -2.76 52.63 29.17
C SER A 201 -3.22 51.72 28.02
N ALA A 202 -3.82 52.30 26.96
CA ALA A 202 -4.23 51.57 25.76
C ALA A 202 -3.03 50.93 25.04
N ALA A 203 -1.96 51.71 24.83
CA ALA A 203 -0.71 51.23 24.23
C ALA A 203 -0.06 50.11 25.07
N THR A 204 -0.12 50.22 26.40
CA THR A 204 0.40 49.20 27.32
C THR A 204 -0.37 47.87 27.19
N ILE A 205 -1.71 47.92 27.03
CA ILE A 205 -2.52 46.71 26.83
C ILE A 205 -2.10 46.02 25.54
N VAL A 206 -1.96 46.74 24.43
CA VAL A 206 -1.52 46.19 23.15
C VAL A 206 -0.10 45.60 23.28
N ARG A 207 0.83 46.36 23.87
CA ARG A 207 2.21 45.91 24.04
C ARG A 207 2.33 44.65 24.91
N ARG A 208 1.54 44.55 25.99
CA ARG A 208 1.45 43.33 26.82
C ARG A 208 0.92 42.12 26.02
N SER A 209 -0.06 42.33 25.14
CA SER A 209 -0.58 41.27 24.29
C SER A 209 0.48 40.76 23.29
N LEU A 210 1.26 41.69 22.71
CA LEU A 210 2.37 41.33 21.81
C LEU A 210 3.46 40.51 22.56
N ILE A 211 3.91 41.00 23.71
CA ILE A 211 4.89 40.30 24.56
C ILE A 211 4.39 38.91 24.93
N ARG A 212 3.09 38.77 25.25
CA ARG A 212 2.52 37.44 25.54
C ARG A 212 2.61 36.50 24.36
N ASN A 213 2.22 37.00 23.16
CA ASN A 213 2.27 36.21 21.94
C ASN A 213 3.69 35.80 21.58
N ASP A 214 4.63 36.75 21.69
CA ASP A 214 6.05 36.48 21.41
C ASP A 214 6.64 35.44 22.38
N ARG A 215 6.33 35.59 23.68
CA ARG A 215 6.72 34.64 24.71
C ARG A 215 6.19 33.23 24.43
N GLU A 216 4.92 33.10 24.04
CA GLU A 216 4.34 31.83 23.67
C GLU A 216 5.00 31.23 22.43
N GLN A 217 5.38 32.05 21.46
CA GLN A 217 6.10 31.58 20.26
C GLN A 217 7.50 31.05 20.63
N GLU A 218 8.25 31.75 21.48
CA GLU A 218 9.56 31.29 21.93
C GLU A 218 9.46 29.98 22.73
N ILE A 219 8.49 29.85 23.64
CA ILE A 219 8.23 28.60 24.36
C ILE A 219 7.92 27.47 23.38
N ARG A 220 7.03 27.71 22.40
CA ARG A 220 6.71 26.69 21.37
C ARG A 220 7.91 26.31 20.50
N LYS A 221 8.84 27.22 20.24
CA LYS A 221 10.11 26.89 19.53
C LYS A 221 10.94 25.92 20.35
N PHE A 222 11.14 26.20 21.62
CA PHE A 222 11.90 25.31 22.51
C PHE A 222 11.22 23.95 22.68
N GLU A 223 9.92 23.90 22.89
CA GLU A 223 9.17 22.66 23.01
C GLU A 223 9.30 21.78 21.76
N ARG A 224 9.36 22.37 20.55
CA ARG A 224 9.62 21.59 19.32
C ARG A 224 11.01 20.97 19.29
N VAL A 225 12.03 21.65 19.77
CA VAL A 225 13.38 21.09 19.88
C VAL A 225 13.40 20.01 20.94
N LYS A 226 12.79 20.25 22.11
CA LYS A 226 12.65 19.29 23.18
C LYS A 226 11.92 18.01 22.75
N ALA A 227 10.87 18.13 21.94
CA ALA A 227 10.14 16.97 21.42
C ALA A 227 11.00 16.06 20.52
N LYS A 228 12.06 16.59 19.88
CA LYS A 228 13.02 15.76 19.12
C LYS A 228 13.74 14.76 20.03
N GLN A 229 13.91 15.05 21.30
CA GLN A 229 14.53 14.14 22.28
C GLN A 229 13.74 12.83 22.43
N GLU A 230 12.41 12.89 22.33
CA GLU A 230 11.58 11.68 22.37
C GLU A 230 11.87 10.74 21.18
N TRP A 231 12.34 11.28 20.07
CA TRP A 231 12.69 10.50 18.87
C TRP A 231 13.98 9.71 19.02
N LEU A 232 14.80 10.02 20.03
CA LEU A 232 15.98 9.22 20.38
C LEU A 232 15.58 7.85 20.93
N VAL A 233 14.38 7.72 21.47
CA VAL A 233 13.81 6.45 21.90
C VAL A 233 12.98 5.88 20.76
N VAL A 234 13.55 4.93 20.03
CA VAL A 234 12.84 4.27 18.93
C VAL A 234 11.87 3.25 19.49
N ARG A 235 10.59 3.40 19.16
CA ARG A 235 9.49 2.57 19.67
C ARG A 235 8.85 1.74 18.60
N ALA A 236 8.30 0.59 19.01
CA ALA A 236 7.51 -0.27 18.14
C ALA A 236 6.24 0.45 17.64
N PRO A 237 6.02 0.55 16.33
CA PRO A 237 4.86 1.23 15.78
C PRO A 237 3.56 0.42 15.92
N LEU A 238 3.68 -0.90 16.11
CA LEU A 238 2.58 -1.84 16.27
C LEU A 238 3.00 -3.04 17.13
N THR A 239 2.02 -3.79 17.62
CA THR A 239 2.25 -5.06 18.32
C THR A 239 2.59 -6.15 17.31
N GLY A 240 3.70 -6.86 17.52
CA GLY A 240 4.16 -7.91 16.61
C GLY A 240 5.49 -8.51 17.05
N GLN A 241 6.20 -9.07 16.10
CA GLN A 241 7.55 -9.59 16.29
C GLN A 241 8.57 -8.70 15.55
N LEU A 242 9.60 -8.27 16.26
CA LEU A 242 10.74 -7.56 15.67
C LEU A 242 11.53 -8.54 14.79
N SER A 243 11.77 -8.16 13.57
CA SER A 243 12.58 -8.92 12.63
C SER A 243 13.48 -8.01 11.82
N ASN A 244 14.54 -8.58 11.27
CA ASN A 244 15.47 -7.85 10.41
C ASN A 244 16.05 -6.60 11.09
N LEU A 245 16.56 -6.78 12.34
CA LEU A 245 17.28 -5.72 13.04
C LEU A 245 18.62 -5.48 12.35
N THR A 246 18.78 -4.31 11.70
CA THR A 246 19.91 -4.00 10.81
C THR A 246 21.01 -3.20 11.50
N VAL A 247 20.82 -2.84 12.76
CA VAL A 247 21.73 -1.94 13.48
C VAL A 247 22.42 -2.65 14.66
N VAL A 248 23.62 -2.17 14.98
CA VAL A 248 24.41 -2.67 16.12
C VAL A 248 24.76 -1.52 17.08
N PRO A 249 25.00 -1.80 18.38
CA PRO A 249 25.43 -0.79 19.32
C PRO A 249 26.70 -0.05 18.85
N GLY A 250 26.73 1.27 19.03
CA GLY A 250 27.80 2.14 18.56
C GLY A 250 27.70 2.59 17.09
N GLN A 251 26.80 2.01 16.31
CA GLN A 251 26.59 2.38 14.91
C GLN A 251 25.89 3.73 14.81
N GLN A 252 26.33 4.56 13.87
CA GLN A 252 25.63 5.79 13.51
C GLN A 252 24.45 5.48 12.56
N VAL A 253 23.28 5.98 12.91
CA VAL A 253 22.05 5.91 12.09
C VAL A 253 21.65 7.31 11.67
N GLN A 254 21.37 7.50 10.39
CA GLN A 254 20.88 8.78 9.89
C GLN A 254 19.35 8.88 10.01
N ALA A 255 18.82 10.09 9.96
CA ALA A 255 17.39 10.31 9.88
C ALA A 255 16.81 9.61 8.62
N GLY A 256 15.74 8.81 8.79
CA GLY A 256 15.18 7.97 7.73
C GLY A 256 15.85 6.60 7.58
N GLY A 257 17.00 6.36 8.24
CA GLY A 257 17.70 5.07 8.20
C GLY A 257 16.85 3.93 8.77
N GLU A 258 16.87 2.78 8.09
CA GLU A 258 16.15 1.58 8.51
C GLU A 258 16.81 0.98 9.74
N ILE A 259 16.01 0.68 10.74
CA ILE A 259 16.41 0.06 12.01
C ILE A 259 16.02 -1.41 12.03
N GLY A 260 14.84 -1.71 11.53
CA GLY A 260 14.29 -3.07 11.50
C GLY A 260 12.86 -3.09 11.00
N GLU A 261 12.21 -4.24 11.15
CA GLU A 261 10.84 -4.46 10.71
C GLU A 261 10.02 -5.14 11.83
N VAL A 262 8.82 -4.64 12.11
CA VAL A 262 7.89 -5.31 13.03
C VAL A 262 6.79 -5.98 12.21
N LYS A 263 6.63 -7.30 12.38
CA LYS A 263 5.68 -8.17 11.67
C LYS A 263 4.56 -8.60 12.60
N VAL A 264 3.31 -8.44 12.15
CA VAL A 264 2.14 -8.95 12.85
C VAL A 264 2.01 -10.44 12.59
N LEU A 265 2.09 -11.26 13.64
CA LEU A 265 2.04 -12.72 13.54
C LEU A 265 0.65 -13.32 13.78
N ASP A 266 -0.35 -12.51 14.13
CA ASP A 266 -1.69 -13.01 14.44
C ASP A 266 -2.47 -13.42 13.19
N ARG A 267 -2.09 -12.91 12.04
CA ARG A 267 -2.73 -13.16 10.75
C ARG A 267 -1.70 -13.33 9.65
N TYR A 268 -1.89 -14.39 8.87
CA TYR A 268 -1.05 -14.69 7.73
C TYR A 268 -1.81 -14.47 6.42
N LYS A 269 -1.07 -14.15 5.38
CA LYS A 269 -1.49 -14.23 4.00
C LYS A 269 -0.58 -15.17 3.25
N VAL A 270 -1.08 -15.78 2.20
CA VAL A 270 -0.27 -16.57 1.28
C VAL A 270 -0.18 -15.82 -0.03
N ARG A 271 1.04 -15.50 -0.43
CA ARG A 271 1.31 -14.83 -1.69
C ARG A 271 1.62 -15.84 -2.75
N VAL A 272 0.92 -15.78 -3.87
CA VAL A 272 1.15 -16.58 -5.08
C VAL A 272 1.40 -15.66 -6.26
N THR A 273 2.11 -16.19 -7.27
CA THR A 273 2.44 -15.45 -8.49
C THR A 273 1.98 -16.25 -9.72
N PRO A 274 0.67 -16.25 -10.01
CA PRO A 274 0.17 -16.91 -11.21
C PRO A 274 0.62 -16.20 -12.49
N GLY A 275 0.64 -16.96 -13.61
CA GLY A 275 0.97 -16.42 -14.93
C GLY A 275 -0.07 -15.43 -15.44
N GLU A 276 0.36 -14.46 -16.27
CA GLU A 276 -0.46 -13.38 -16.81
C GLU A 276 -1.76 -13.85 -17.49
N TYR A 277 -1.78 -15.06 -18.03
CA TYR A 277 -2.97 -15.66 -18.65
C TYR A 277 -4.21 -15.67 -17.75
N TYR A 278 -4.01 -15.67 -16.44
CA TYR A 278 -5.09 -15.74 -15.45
C TYR A 278 -5.50 -14.37 -14.88
N ILE A 279 -4.91 -13.26 -15.33
CA ILE A 279 -5.09 -11.94 -14.72
C ILE A 279 -6.54 -11.46 -14.76
N ASP A 280 -7.25 -11.70 -15.87
CA ASP A 280 -8.65 -11.30 -16.02
C ASP A 280 -9.63 -12.26 -15.32
N ARG A 281 -9.14 -13.43 -14.90
CA ARG A 281 -9.97 -14.51 -14.36
C ARG A 281 -9.85 -14.64 -12.84
N ILE A 282 -8.71 -14.26 -12.27
CA ILE A 282 -8.49 -14.28 -10.82
C ILE A 282 -8.93 -12.92 -10.26
N VAL A 283 -10.08 -12.93 -9.57
CA VAL A 283 -10.65 -11.76 -8.93
C VAL A 283 -10.73 -11.93 -7.42
N SER A 284 -10.84 -10.81 -6.71
CA SER A 284 -11.01 -10.83 -5.25
C SER A 284 -12.29 -11.56 -4.86
N GLY A 285 -12.21 -12.39 -3.82
CA GLY A 285 -13.33 -13.19 -3.33
C GLY A 285 -13.39 -14.62 -3.85
N LEU A 286 -12.60 -14.99 -4.87
CA LEU A 286 -12.56 -16.37 -5.37
C LEU A 286 -12.13 -17.34 -4.25
N PRO A 287 -12.78 -18.51 -4.17
CA PRO A 287 -12.38 -19.57 -3.24
C PRO A 287 -11.03 -20.15 -3.63
N ALA A 288 -10.28 -20.54 -2.63
CA ALA A 288 -9.01 -21.24 -2.80
C ALA A 288 -8.80 -22.26 -1.70
N LYS A 289 -7.96 -23.25 -1.95
CA LYS A 289 -7.58 -24.29 -0.99
C LYS A 289 -6.06 -24.33 -0.88
N GLY A 290 -5.55 -24.18 0.34
CA GLY A 290 -4.14 -24.35 0.64
C GLY A 290 -3.89 -25.71 1.25
N THR A 291 -2.91 -26.47 0.77
CA THR A 291 -2.53 -27.76 1.36
C THR A 291 -1.27 -27.60 2.20
N TYR A 292 -1.36 -27.91 3.48
CA TYR A 292 -0.23 -27.90 4.41
C TYR A 292 -0.11 -29.22 5.15
N LYS A 293 1.04 -29.88 5.03
CA LYS A 293 1.28 -31.22 5.62
C LYS A 293 0.17 -32.23 5.30
N GLY A 294 -0.35 -32.20 4.07
CA GLY A 294 -1.40 -33.11 3.60
C GLY A 294 -2.83 -32.75 4.04
N LYS A 295 -3.02 -31.69 4.82
CA LYS A 295 -4.36 -31.21 5.23
C LYS A 295 -4.77 -29.98 4.39
N PRO A 296 -6.00 -29.96 3.87
CA PRO A 296 -6.54 -28.81 3.16
C PRO A 296 -7.02 -27.74 4.14
N TYR A 297 -6.77 -26.47 3.82
CA TYR A 297 -7.23 -25.29 4.54
C TYR A 297 -7.97 -24.35 3.59
N VAL A 298 -9.11 -23.83 4.03
CA VAL A 298 -9.94 -22.94 3.22
C VAL A 298 -9.37 -21.54 3.21
N MET A 299 -9.26 -21.01 2.01
CA MET A 299 -8.73 -19.68 1.75
C MET A 299 -9.59 -18.93 0.74
N SER A 300 -9.39 -17.65 0.62
CA SER A 300 -9.98 -16.84 -0.45
C SER A 300 -8.97 -15.84 -1.00
N VAL A 301 -9.16 -15.46 -2.25
CA VAL A 301 -8.42 -14.37 -2.88
C VAL A 301 -8.82 -13.06 -2.20
N ARG A 302 -7.90 -12.47 -1.47
CA ARG A 302 -8.12 -11.20 -0.78
C ARG A 302 -7.82 -9.99 -1.66
N ARG A 303 -6.71 -10.07 -2.40
CA ARG A 303 -6.23 -8.97 -3.22
C ARG A 303 -5.46 -9.49 -4.43
N VAL A 304 -5.76 -8.90 -5.57
CA VAL A 304 -5.00 -9.07 -6.80
C VAL A 304 -4.24 -7.77 -7.08
N VAL A 305 -2.95 -7.87 -7.35
CA VAL A 305 -2.12 -6.74 -7.79
C VAL A 305 -2.06 -6.81 -9.31
N PRO A 306 -2.69 -5.89 -10.04
CA PRO A 306 -2.84 -5.98 -11.51
C PRO A 306 -1.58 -5.52 -12.28
N GLU A 307 -0.41 -5.61 -11.65
CA GLU A 307 0.87 -5.32 -12.27
C GLU A 307 1.55 -6.62 -12.69
N VAL A 308 1.77 -6.78 -13.99
CA VAL A 308 2.48 -7.95 -14.53
C VAL A 308 3.97 -7.65 -14.56
N LYS A 309 4.75 -8.53 -13.91
CA LYS A 309 6.21 -8.54 -13.95
C LYS A 309 6.67 -9.95 -14.34
N ASP A 310 7.56 -10.07 -15.28
CA ASP A 310 8.09 -11.36 -15.76
C ASP A 310 6.99 -12.36 -16.18
N ARG A 311 5.92 -11.86 -16.82
CA ARG A 311 4.71 -12.62 -17.21
C ARG A 311 3.95 -13.24 -16.03
N MET A 312 4.11 -12.69 -14.83
CA MET A 312 3.42 -13.12 -13.63
C MET A 312 2.80 -11.90 -12.92
N PHE A 313 1.75 -12.13 -12.15
CA PHE A 313 1.16 -11.11 -11.29
C PHE A 313 1.00 -11.62 -9.87
N THR A 314 0.82 -10.73 -8.92
CA THR A 314 0.78 -11.10 -7.51
C THR A 314 -0.66 -11.21 -7.00
N VAL A 315 -0.94 -12.30 -6.30
CA VAL A 315 -2.21 -12.54 -5.62
C VAL A 315 -1.95 -12.84 -4.15
N ASP A 316 -2.59 -12.09 -3.27
CA ASP A 316 -2.57 -12.34 -1.82
C ASP A 316 -3.85 -13.08 -1.42
N LEU A 317 -3.72 -14.27 -0.84
CA LEU A 317 -4.81 -15.09 -0.31
C LEU A 317 -4.85 -14.98 1.21
N ALA A 318 -6.05 -15.02 1.77
CA ALA A 318 -6.25 -15.07 3.22
C ALA A 318 -6.95 -16.36 3.62
N PHE A 319 -6.61 -16.89 4.80
CA PHE A 319 -7.36 -17.98 5.42
C PHE A 319 -8.74 -17.47 5.84
N THR A 320 -9.79 -18.17 5.44
CA THR A 320 -11.18 -17.86 5.82
C THR A 320 -11.71 -18.79 6.92
N GLY A 321 -10.97 -19.88 7.19
CA GLY A 321 -11.23 -20.84 8.27
C GLY A 321 -10.06 -20.92 9.26
N GLU A 322 -9.80 -22.12 9.75
CA GLU A 322 -8.69 -22.38 10.66
C GLU A 322 -7.34 -22.13 9.97
N VAL A 323 -6.42 -21.54 10.73
CA VAL A 323 -5.03 -21.35 10.31
C VAL A 323 -4.19 -22.49 10.84
N PRO A 324 -3.28 -23.09 10.05
CA PRO A 324 -2.41 -24.14 10.55
C PRO A 324 -1.63 -23.69 11.78
N PRO A 325 -1.69 -24.42 12.91
CA PRO A 325 -1.09 -23.96 14.18
C PRO A 325 0.44 -23.89 14.17
N SER A 326 1.08 -24.61 13.23
CA SER A 326 2.56 -24.63 13.08
C SER A 326 3.06 -23.87 11.86
N LEU A 327 2.24 -22.98 11.30
CA LEU A 327 2.60 -22.19 10.13
C LEU A 327 3.68 -21.17 10.47
N ARG A 328 4.73 -21.11 9.65
CA ARG A 328 5.82 -20.15 9.82
C ARG A 328 5.92 -19.23 8.61
N LEU A 329 6.40 -18.03 8.83
CA LEU A 329 6.71 -17.10 7.74
C LEU A 329 7.75 -17.69 6.79
N GLY A 330 7.60 -17.43 5.49
CA GLY A 330 8.50 -17.94 4.46
C GLY A 330 8.24 -19.39 4.03
N GLN A 331 7.35 -20.12 4.72
CA GLN A 331 6.98 -21.47 4.29
C GLN A 331 6.20 -21.46 2.99
N ALA A 332 6.48 -22.46 2.16
CA ALA A 332 5.72 -22.70 0.93
C ALA A 332 4.48 -23.53 1.21
N LEU A 333 3.39 -23.17 0.55
CA LEU A 333 2.12 -23.90 0.53
C LEU A 333 1.69 -24.13 -0.91
N ARG A 334 1.20 -25.35 -1.18
CA ARG A 334 0.52 -25.61 -2.45
C ARG A 334 -0.89 -25.05 -2.37
N VAL A 335 -1.23 -24.15 -3.28
CA VAL A 335 -2.52 -23.44 -3.31
C VAL A 335 -3.23 -23.75 -4.61
N GLN A 336 -4.51 -24.08 -4.53
CA GLN A 336 -5.43 -24.25 -5.65
C GLN A 336 -6.44 -23.09 -5.61
N ILE A 337 -6.44 -22.25 -6.63
CA ILE A 337 -7.41 -21.14 -6.79
C ILE A 337 -8.50 -21.64 -7.72
N GLU A 338 -9.73 -21.67 -7.24
CA GLU A 338 -10.89 -22.12 -8.01
C GLU A 338 -11.40 -20.99 -8.90
N LEU A 339 -11.46 -21.23 -10.24
CA LEU A 339 -11.84 -20.20 -11.21
C LEU A 339 -13.33 -20.19 -11.58
N GLY A 340 -14.10 -21.09 -10.99
CA GLY A 340 -15.53 -21.21 -11.24
C GLY A 340 -16.18 -22.25 -10.33
N ASN A 341 -17.45 -22.49 -10.54
CA ASN A 341 -18.17 -23.57 -9.85
C ASN A 341 -17.96 -24.91 -10.57
N PRO A 342 -18.04 -26.05 -9.86
CA PRO A 342 -18.01 -27.35 -10.48
C PRO A 342 -19.21 -27.53 -11.43
N GLU A 343 -18.94 -27.97 -12.63
CA GLU A 343 -19.93 -28.25 -13.68
C GLU A 343 -19.78 -29.69 -14.18
N ARG A 344 -20.89 -30.36 -14.43
CA ARG A 344 -20.86 -31.70 -14.95
C ARG A 344 -20.66 -31.71 -16.45
N VAL A 345 -19.44 -32.03 -16.88
CA VAL A 345 -19.02 -32.00 -18.28
C VAL A 345 -18.32 -33.30 -18.67
N LEU A 346 -18.14 -33.54 -19.97
CA LEU A 346 -17.33 -34.64 -20.47
C LEU A 346 -15.86 -34.31 -20.29
N THR A 347 -15.13 -35.18 -19.59
CA THR A 347 -13.70 -34.98 -19.27
C THR A 347 -12.85 -36.13 -19.78
N ILE A 348 -11.61 -35.80 -20.11
CA ILE A 348 -10.54 -36.79 -20.36
C ILE A 348 -9.34 -36.47 -19.48
N PRO A 349 -8.63 -37.49 -18.98
CA PRO A 349 -7.39 -37.23 -18.24
C PRO A 349 -6.36 -36.54 -19.11
N ARG A 350 -5.51 -35.76 -18.44
CA ARG A 350 -4.36 -35.13 -19.11
C ARG A 350 -3.33 -36.20 -19.47
N GLY A 351 -2.90 -36.19 -20.73
CA GLY A 351 -1.95 -37.15 -21.27
C GLY A 351 -1.04 -36.54 -22.32
N ASP A 352 -0.08 -37.36 -22.78
CA ASP A 352 0.96 -36.92 -23.73
C ASP A 352 0.41 -36.55 -25.12
N PHE A 353 -0.82 -36.97 -25.44
CA PHE A 353 -1.46 -36.67 -26.73
C PHE A 353 -1.47 -35.18 -27.01
N TYR A 354 -1.59 -34.34 -25.98
CA TYR A 354 -1.67 -32.88 -26.15
C TYR A 354 -0.34 -32.31 -26.68
N SER A 355 0.79 -32.81 -26.21
CA SER A 355 2.12 -32.37 -26.65
C SER A 355 2.40 -32.71 -28.12
N VAL A 356 1.85 -33.82 -28.59
CA VAL A 356 2.04 -34.33 -29.97
C VAL A 356 1.00 -33.73 -30.93
N THR A 357 -0.25 -33.58 -30.49
CA THR A 357 -1.37 -33.23 -31.38
C THR A 357 -1.85 -31.79 -31.24
N GLY A 358 -1.32 -31.05 -30.24
CA GLY A 358 -1.85 -29.72 -29.87
C GLY A 358 -3.29 -29.75 -29.35
N GLY A 359 -3.79 -30.92 -28.94
CA GLY A 359 -5.16 -31.12 -28.49
C GLY A 359 -6.21 -31.12 -29.61
N GLN A 360 -5.79 -31.25 -30.90
CA GLN A 360 -6.71 -31.21 -32.05
C GLN A 360 -7.32 -32.56 -32.36
N TRP A 361 -6.66 -33.65 -32.05
CA TRP A 361 -7.13 -34.98 -32.29
C TRP A 361 -6.56 -35.99 -31.31
N ILE A 362 -7.24 -37.14 -31.19
CA ILE A 362 -6.85 -38.25 -30.30
C ILE A 362 -7.22 -39.57 -31.01
N TYR A 363 -6.58 -40.66 -30.63
CA TYR A 363 -6.98 -41.98 -31.08
C TYR A 363 -8.12 -42.53 -30.21
N LYS A 364 -9.26 -42.83 -30.84
CA LYS A 364 -10.42 -43.42 -30.19
C LYS A 364 -10.42 -44.93 -30.50
N VAL A 365 -10.44 -45.75 -29.45
CA VAL A 365 -10.57 -47.19 -29.56
C VAL A 365 -11.98 -47.55 -30.00
N VAL A 366 -12.11 -48.43 -31.02
CA VAL A 366 -13.40 -48.93 -31.48
C VAL A 366 -13.80 -50.12 -30.60
N PRO A 367 -14.95 -50.07 -29.93
CA PRO A 367 -15.39 -51.16 -29.05
C PRO A 367 -15.53 -52.47 -29.83
N GLY A 368 -14.94 -53.54 -29.30
CA GLY A 368 -14.97 -54.89 -29.93
C GLY A 368 -13.97 -55.11 -31.08
N GLU A 369 -13.18 -54.15 -31.43
CA GLU A 369 -12.15 -54.25 -32.45
C GLU A 369 -10.78 -53.86 -31.90
N ASN A 370 -9.75 -54.56 -32.34
CA ASN A 370 -8.37 -54.27 -31.89
C ASN A 370 -7.75 -53.14 -32.73
N ARG A 371 -8.49 -52.03 -32.87
CA ARG A 371 -8.06 -50.84 -33.61
C ARG A 371 -8.49 -49.55 -32.95
N ALA A 372 -7.70 -48.52 -33.15
CA ALA A 372 -8.04 -47.13 -32.79
C ALA A 372 -8.12 -46.25 -34.05
N VAL A 373 -9.04 -45.31 -34.05
CA VAL A 373 -9.27 -44.38 -35.16
C VAL A 373 -8.95 -42.98 -34.72
N ARG A 374 -8.20 -42.25 -35.54
CA ARG A 374 -7.92 -40.83 -35.34
C ARG A 374 -9.26 -40.05 -35.36
N THR A 375 -9.56 -39.39 -34.25
CA THR A 375 -10.80 -38.63 -34.07
C THR A 375 -10.43 -37.20 -33.73
N PHE A 376 -10.98 -36.22 -34.44
CA PHE A 376 -10.81 -34.84 -34.13
C PHE A 376 -11.63 -34.49 -32.89
N ILE A 377 -11.03 -33.73 -31.99
CA ILE A 377 -11.65 -33.28 -30.75
C ILE A 377 -11.48 -31.78 -30.59
N ARG A 378 -12.43 -31.15 -29.90
CA ARG A 378 -12.31 -29.79 -29.45
C ARG A 378 -12.30 -29.76 -27.92
N LEU A 379 -11.19 -29.31 -27.37
CA LEU A 379 -10.99 -29.18 -25.94
C LEU A 379 -11.49 -27.80 -25.48
N GLY A 380 -12.09 -27.75 -24.29
CA GLY A 380 -12.52 -26.55 -23.61
C GLY A 380 -11.57 -26.14 -22.50
N ARG A 381 -12.13 -25.96 -21.31
CA ARG A 381 -11.39 -25.62 -20.10
C ARG A 381 -10.45 -26.75 -19.67
N GLN A 382 -9.42 -26.39 -18.91
CA GLN A 382 -8.44 -27.39 -18.44
C GLN A 382 -8.12 -27.17 -16.97
N ASN A 383 -7.77 -28.23 -16.29
CA ASN A 383 -7.12 -28.19 -15.00
C ASN A 383 -5.86 -29.08 -15.01
N PRO A 384 -5.03 -29.11 -13.97
CA PRO A 384 -3.82 -29.93 -13.96
C PRO A 384 -4.04 -31.45 -14.17
N LYS A 385 -5.27 -31.95 -14.00
CA LYS A 385 -5.58 -33.39 -14.09
C LYS A 385 -6.36 -33.75 -15.34
N GLN A 386 -7.19 -32.86 -15.88
CA GLN A 386 -8.20 -33.19 -16.89
C GLN A 386 -8.39 -32.06 -17.89
N TYR A 387 -8.89 -32.41 -19.10
CA TYR A 387 -9.43 -31.51 -20.10
C TYR A 387 -10.92 -31.71 -20.20
N GLU A 388 -11.68 -30.61 -20.36
CA GLU A 388 -13.06 -30.63 -20.81
C GLU A 388 -13.10 -30.91 -22.31
N VAL A 389 -13.99 -31.80 -22.74
CA VAL A 389 -14.23 -32.11 -24.17
C VAL A 389 -15.52 -31.52 -24.61
N LEU A 390 -15.45 -30.56 -25.54
CA LEU A 390 -16.62 -29.91 -26.11
C LEU A 390 -17.22 -30.70 -27.27
N GLU A 391 -16.36 -31.30 -28.11
CA GLU A 391 -16.78 -32.04 -29.32
C GLU A 391 -15.81 -33.20 -29.61
N GLY A 392 -16.31 -34.22 -30.31
CA GLY A 392 -15.54 -35.33 -30.88
C GLY A 392 -15.62 -36.63 -30.08
N LEU A 393 -15.95 -36.60 -28.79
CA LEU A 393 -16.10 -37.81 -27.98
C LEU A 393 -17.52 -37.93 -27.41
N ARG A 394 -17.90 -39.15 -27.04
CA ARG A 394 -19.13 -39.46 -26.30
C ARG A 394 -18.74 -40.09 -24.96
N PRO A 395 -19.63 -40.04 -23.95
CA PRO A 395 -19.39 -40.77 -22.70
C PRO A 395 -19.04 -42.22 -22.96
N VAL A 396 -18.15 -42.81 -22.16
CA VAL A 396 -17.64 -44.20 -22.32
C VAL A 396 -16.82 -44.43 -23.61
N SER A 397 -16.26 -43.35 -24.21
CA SER A 397 -15.28 -43.50 -25.27
C SER A 397 -13.89 -43.76 -24.69
N TYR A 398 -13.29 -44.90 -25.02
CA TYR A 398 -11.93 -45.17 -24.65
C TYR A 398 -10.96 -44.47 -25.61
N THR A 399 -10.02 -43.77 -25.09
CA THR A 399 -9.05 -42.96 -25.83
C THR A 399 -7.63 -43.30 -25.41
N HIS A 400 -6.74 -43.04 -26.32
CA HIS A 400 -5.32 -43.24 -26.12
C HIS A 400 -4.57 -41.95 -26.44
#